data_41139948ac1a904795e41b7a216ff297
#
_entry.id   41139948ac1a904795e41b7a216ff297
#
_cell.length_a   1.000
_cell.length_b   1.000
_cell.length_c   1.000
_cell.angle_alpha   90.00
_cell.angle_beta   90.00
_cell.angle_gamma   90.00
#
_symmetry.space_group_name_H-M   'P 1'
#
loop_
_entity.id
_entity.type
_entity.pdbx_description
1 polymer ?
#
loop_
_entity_poly.entity_id
_entity_poly.type
_entity_poly.pdbx_seq_one_letter_code
_entity_poly.pdbx_strand_id
1 'polypeptide(L)'
;MEMMQRVYLSGPMSGIEELNYPAFNAAARDLRARGVHVENPAENSPPPCGTWQGWMRLALLQLARCDAIYMLPGWEKSRGATVEHGLAV
;
A
#
# COMPACT_ATOMS: atom_id res chain seq x y z
N MET A 1 -11.06 22.28 13.10
CA MET A 1 -10.66 20.94 13.43
C MET A 1 -9.86 20.30 12.33
N GLU A 2 -8.75 19.79 12.68
CA GLU A 2 -7.86 19.16 11.74
C GLU A 2 -8.25 17.74 11.47
N MET A 3 -8.40 17.38 10.21
CA MET A 3 -8.68 16.00 9.85
C MET A 3 -7.37 15.36 9.42
N MET A 4 -6.97 14.32 10.16
CA MET A 4 -5.78 13.59 9.79
C MET A 4 -6.08 12.75 8.56
N GLN A 5 -5.33 13.00 7.50
CA GLN A 5 -5.46 12.24 6.27
C GLN A 5 -4.84 10.85 6.42
N ARG A 6 -5.56 9.84 5.95
CA ARG A 6 -5.05 8.47 5.89
C ARG A 6 -4.69 8.13 4.47
N VAL A 7 -3.45 7.72 4.27
CA VAL A 7 -2.93 7.40 2.95
C VAL A 7 -2.57 5.92 2.89
N TYR A 8 -2.98 5.25 1.83
CA TYR A 8 -2.60 3.89 1.54
C TYR A 8 -1.44 3.89 0.55
N LEU A 9 -0.37 3.14 0.84
CA LEU A 9 0.74 2.99 -0.08
C LEU A 9 0.48 1.84 -1.02
N SER A 10 0.66 2.07 -2.32
CA SER A 10 0.50 1.05 -3.33
C SER A 10 1.68 1.07 -4.29
N GLY A 11 2.07 -0.10 -4.77
CA GLY A 11 3.20 -0.20 -5.68
C GLY A 11 3.57 -1.64 -5.96
N PRO A 12 4.59 -1.85 -6.78
CA PRO A 12 5.00 -3.20 -7.16
C PRO A 12 5.73 -3.90 -6.02
N MET A 13 5.44 -5.17 -5.84
CA MET A 13 6.12 -6.03 -4.86
C MET A 13 6.62 -7.31 -5.50
N SER A 14 5.75 -8.03 -6.21
CA SER A 14 6.09 -9.32 -6.80
C SER A 14 7.21 -9.18 -7.82
N GLY A 15 8.21 -10.04 -7.72
CA GLY A 15 9.33 -10.05 -8.65
C GLY A 15 10.42 -9.01 -8.38
N ILE A 16 10.25 -8.24 -7.31
CA ILE A 16 11.24 -7.23 -6.92
C ILE A 16 11.97 -7.73 -5.68
N GLU A 17 13.26 -7.43 -5.58
CA GLU A 17 14.09 -7.80 -4.45
C GLU A 17 13.46 -7.31 -3.16
N GLU A 18 13.41 -8.18 -2.15
CA GLU A 18 12.80 -7.90 -0.85
C GLU A 18 11.35 -7.43 -0.98
N LEU A 19 10.66 -7.86 -2.04
CA LEU A 19 9.28 -7.47 -2.31
C LEU A 19 9.08 -5.95 -2.32
N ASN A 20 10.13 -5.22 -2.63
CA ASN A 20 10.13 -3.75 -2.66
C ASN A 20 9.82 -3.10 -1.30
N TYR A 21 9.94 -3.85 -0.21
CA TYR A 21 9.65 -3.33 1.13
C TYR A 21 10.49 -2.10 1.48
N PRO A 22 11.79 -2.03 1.12
CA PRO A 22 12.56 -0.81 1.42
C PRO A 22 11.94 0.46 0.86
N ALA A 23 11.41 0.41 -0.37
CA ALA A 23 10.76 1.58 -0.97
C ALA A 23 9.46 1.93 -0.24
N PHE A 24 8.65 0.91 0.10
CA PHE A 24 7.42 1.13 0.86
C PHE A 24 7.73 1.74 2.22
N ASN A 25 8.73 1.21 2.91
CA ASN A 25 9.08 1.69 4.25
C ASN A 25 9.65 3.10 4.22
N ALA A 26 10.43 3.44 3.20
CA ALA A 26 10.97 4.79 3.05
C ALA A 26 9.85 5.80 2.81
N ALA A 27 8.90 5.48 1.95
CA ALA A 27 7.77 6.36 1.67
C ALA A 27 6.91 6.54 2.92
N ALA A 28 6.65 5.45 3.67
CA ALA A 28 5.88 5.52 4.91
C ALA A 28 6.56 6.42 5.92
N ARG A 29 7.86 6.30 6.07
CA ARG A 29 8.63 7.12 7.02
C ARG A 29 8.53 8.60 6.67
N ASP A 30 8.69 8.92 5.39
CA ASP A 30 8.62 10.32 4.95
C ASP A 30 7.25 10.92 5.18
N LEU A 31 6.19 10.20 4.82
CA LEU A 31 4.84 10.69 4.98
C LEU A 31 4.46 10.82 6.45
N ARG A 32 4.85 9.84 7.28
CA ARG A 32 4.57 9.88 8.71
C ARG A 32 5.29 11.04 9.38
N ALA A 33 6.49 11.37 8.91
CA ALA A 33 7.24 12.51 9.43
C ALA A 33 6.53 13.83 9.14
N ARG A 34 5.65 13.86 8.15
CA ARG A 34 4.84 15.04 7.81
C ARG A 34 3.49 15.05 8.49
N GLY A 35 3.25 14.11 9.41
CA GLY A 35 1.99 14.02 10.14
C GLY A 35 0.90 13.26 9.44
N VAL A 36 1.20 12.56 8.35
CA VAL A 36 0.23 11.76 7.61
C VAL A 36 0.10 10.38 8.25
N HIS A 37 -1.12 9.93 8.40
CA HIS A 37 -1.37 8.55 8.85
C HIS A 37 -1.24 7.61 7.64
N VAL A 38 -0.35 6.63 7.73
CA VAL A 38 -0.03 5.78 6.58
C VAL A 38 -0.38 4.33 6.87
N GLU A 39 -1.13 3.72 5.94
CA GLU A 39 -1.35 2.28 5.89
C GLU A 39 -0.33 1.70 4.94
N ASN A 40 0.66 0.99 5.49
CA ASN A 40 1.77 0.43 4.71
C ASN A 40 1.63 -1.08 4.62
N PRO A 41 1.29 -1.63 3.42
CA PRO A 41 1.11 -3.07 3.28
C PRO A 41 2.38 -3.88 3.54
N ALA A 42 3.56 -3.26 3.46
CA ALA A 42 4.81 -3.95 3.79
C ALA A 42 4.88 -4.34 5.27
N GLU A 43 4.06 -3.73 6.12
CA GLU A 43 4.01 -4.01 7.56
C GLU A 43 3.00 -5.12 7.90
N ASN A 44 2.25 -5.60 6.91
CA ASN A 44 1.23 -6.61 7.15
C ASN A 44 1.82 -7.99 7.39
N SER A 45 1.16 -8.76 8.25
CA SER A 45 1.48 -10.18 8.38
C SER A 45 0.93 -10.94 7.19
N PRO A 46 1.58 -12.02 6.76
CA PRO A 46 1.06 -12.82 5.65
C PRO A 46 -0.33 -13.37 5.95
N PRO A 47 -1.21 -13.44 4.94
CA PRO A 47 -2.52 -14.06 5.13
C PRO A 47 -2.37 -15.56 5.35
N PRO A 48 -3.27 -16.19 6.12
CA PRO A 48 -3.16 -17.63 6.41
C PRO A 48 -3.11 -18.50 5.16
N CYS A 49 -3.80 -18.12 4.10
CA CYS A 49 -3.82 -18.90 2.86
C CYS A 49 -2.55 -18.71 2.01
N GLY A 50 -1.78 -17.65 2.23
CA GLY A 50 -0.56 -17.37 1.48
C GLY A 50 -0.77 -17.10 0.00
N THR A 51 -2.01 -16.88 -0.45
CA THR A 51 -2.32 -16.68 -1.87
C THR A 51 -2.32 -15.19 -2.21
N TRP A 52 -2.19 -14.90 -3.52
CA TRP A 52 -2.31 -13.53 -4.02
C TRP A 52 -3.67 -12.93 -3.64
N GLN A 53 -4.73 -13.74 -3.74
CA GLN A 53 -6.07 -13.28 -3.37
C GLN A 53 -6.16 -12.91 -1.89
N GLY A 54 -5.50 -13.68 -1.02
CA GLY A 54 -5.46 -13.36 0.41
C GLY A 54 -4.75 -12.05 0.68
N TRP A 55 -3.60 -11.83 0.04
CA TRP A 55 -2.88 -10.57 0.14
C TRP A 55 -3.74 -9.41 -0.35
N MET A 56 -4.46 -9.59 -1.47
CA MET A 56 -5.32 -8.55 -2.01
C MET A 56 -6.49 -8.23 -1.11
N ARG A 57 -7.07 -9.24 -0.43
CA ARG A 57 -8.15 -8.97 0.53
C ARG A 57 -7.68 -8.04 1.64
N LEU A 58 -6.49 -8.29 2.19
CA LEU A 58 -5.93 -7.44 3.24
C LEU A 58 -5.68 -6.03 2.70
N ALA A 59 -5.10 -5.94 1.51
CA ALA A 59 -4.79 -4.65 0.90
C ALA A 59 -6.06 -3.84 0.65
N LEU A 60 -7.11 -4.47 0.13
CA LEU A 60 -8.35 -3.77 -0.17
C LEU A 60 -9.05 -3.30 1.09
N LEU A 61 -8.97 -4.07 2.18
CA LEU A 61 -9.52 -3.63 3.46
C LEU A 61 -8.78 -2.39 3.97
N GLN A 62 -7.47 -2.36 3.81
CA GLN A 62 -6.69 -1.18 4.21
C GLN A 62 -7.01 0.03 3.35
N LEU A 63 -7.09 -0.17 2.03
CA LEU A 63 -7.42 0.89 1.09
C LEU A 63 -8.78 1.50 1.42
N ALA A 64 -9.75 0.65 1.76
CA ALA A 64 -11.10 1.11 2.07
C ALA A 64 -11.16 2.03 3.28
N ARG A 65 -10.16 2.00 4.15
CA ARG A 65 -10.10 2.87 5.33
C ARG A 65 -9.34 4.16 5.07
N CYS A 66 -8.82 4.34 3.87
CA CYS A 66 -7.96 5.48 3.56
C CYS A 66 -8.68 6.54 2.75
N ASP A 67 -8.21 7.77 2.87
CA ASP A 67 -8.73 8.93 2.15
C ASP A 67 -8.04 9.13 0.81
N ALA A 68 -6.82 8.61 0.66
CA ALA A 68 -6.00 8.82 -0.53
C ALA A 68 -5.09 7.62 -0.75
N ILE A 69 -4.58 7.52 -1.96
CA ILE A 69 -3.63 6.47 -2.34
C ILE A 69 -2.36 7.13 -2.86
N TYR A 70 -1.22 6.62 -2.44
CA TYR A 70 0.09 7.08 -2.89
C TYR A 70 0.73 5.97 -3.71
N MET A 71 0.97 6.23 -5.00
CA MET A 71 1.48 5.21 -5.92
C MET A 71 3.00 5.29 -6.00
N LEU A 72 3.67 4.18 -5.68
CA LEU A 72 5.12 4.09 -5.82
C LEU A 72 5.51 3.87 -7.28
N PRO A 73 6.74 4.29 -7.67
CA PRO A 73 7.19 4.13 -9.07
C PRO A 73 7.09 2.68 -9.54
N GLY A 74 6.68 2.51 -10.79
CA GLY A 74 6.54 1.18 -11.39
C GLY A 74 5.23 0.49 -11.12
N TRP A 75 4.29 1.16 -10.47
CA TRP A 75 3.01 0.55 -10.11
C TRP A 75 2.21 0.05 -11.31
N GLU A 76 2.38 0.68 -12.47
CA GLU A 76 1.62 0.31 -13.67
C GLU A 76 1.89 -1.13 -14.12
N LYS A 77 3.03 -1.68 -13.72
CA LYS A 77 3.41 -3.05 -14.07
C LYS A 77 2.99 -4.06 -13.02
N SER A 78 2.35 -3.60 -11.94
CA SER A 78 1.92 -4.46 -10.84
C SER A 78 0.43 -4.75 -10.98
N ARG A 79 0.08 -6.04 -11.00
CA ARG A 79 -1.31 -6.45 -11.05
C ARG A 79 -2.10 -5.93 -9.85
N GLY A 80 -1.53 -6.09 -8.66
CA GLY A 80 -2.19 -5.65 -7.42
C GLY A 80 -2.33 -4.15 -7.35
N ALA A 81 -1.27 -3.42 -7.65
CA ALA A 81 -1.31 -1.96 -7.59
C ALA A 81 -2.28 -1.38 -8.61
N THR A 82 -2.37 -1.99 -9.79
CA THR A 82 -3.32 -1.55 -10.81
C THR A 82 -4.76 -1.70 -10.34
N VAL A 83 -5.07 -2.82 -9.68
CA VAL A 83 -6.41 -3.04 -9.11
C VAL A 83 -6.69 -2.00 -8.03
N GLU A 84 -5.75 -1.76 -7.14
CA GLU A 84 -5.91 -0.80 -6.06
C GLU A 84 -6.14 0.61 -6.59
N HIS A 85 -5.37 1.00 -7.60
CA HIS A 85 -5.52 2.31 -8.22
C HIS A 85 -6.90 2.48 -8.84
N GLY A 86 -7.37 1.45 -9.55
CA GLY A 86 -8.68 1.49 -10.19
C GLY A 86 -9.83 1.66 -9.19
N LEU A 87 -9.69 1.07 -8.01
CA LEU A 87 -10.71 1.19 -6.96
C LEU A 87 -10.65 2.53 -6.24
N ALA A 88 -9.47 3.14 -6.16
CA ALA A 88 -9.29 4.41 -5.46
C ALA A 88 -9.78 5.60 -6.28
N VAL A 89 -9.80 5.47 -7.60
CA VAL A 89 -10.20 6.56 -8.52
C VAL A 89 -11.73 6.63 -8.77
#